data_9379b3aae972294e5949ce4a58eb0772
#
_entry.id   9379b3aae972294e5949ce4a58eb0772
#
_cell.length_a   1.000
_cell.length_b   1.000
_cell.length_c   1.000
_cell.angle_alpha   90.00
_cell.angle_beta   90.00
_cell.angle_gamma   90.00
#
_symmetry.space_group_name_H-M   'P 1'
#
loop_
_entity.id
_entity.type
_entity.pdbx_description
1 polymer ?
#
loop_
_entity_poly.entity_id
_entity_poly.type
_entity_poly.pdbx_seq_one_letter_code
_entity_poly.pdbx_strand_id
1 'polypeptide(L)'
;MKQIRKLAALILVLSVLFSLAVPTLAASSVQTEMQGSAAYMVSAVKAPEVSSIGGEWAVLGLARSGYSVPKDYFDTYYANVEKYVKSCKGVLHERKYTEYSRVILALTAIGRDPSNVAGYNLLTPLGDFEKTIWQGLNGPIWALIALDSGNYTIPKNTTAKTQSTRQLFVDEILNRQQKDGGWTLDDTGDSDPDMTAMVLQALAKYQDQSAVKAATDKALTFLSKAQDRNGGFASWGTVNAESTAQVIVALCELGIDLNDSRFVKNGHGLIENLLTFRQSNGSFTHTLDSAEGNNQMATEQGFYALVAIDRAENGKNSLYRMGDVTKATTKPSTTVKKGSADASVSVPAVTAPGTTFSDVKNHANKAAIEALASRGIINGMGQGTFMPNKTMTRAEFAAIVTRALGLTAKDTKVFSDVPSSKWYAGYIGTANSSGIVNGVGNGKFNPEGTITRQEAAAMVARAAKLCGLDTTMDAVATRNMLAQFGDYRSAASWATESLAFCYSAGILDQSDLNIQPTKAILRCEIAQMLYNMLVVAELI
;
A
#
# COMPACT_ATOMS: atom_id res chain seq x y z
N MET A 1 -54.96 4.04 39.28
CA MET A 1 -53.76 4.85 39.03
C MET A 1 -52.42 4.06 39.06
N LYS A 2 -52.18 3.13 40.00
CA LYS A 2 -50.90 2.35 40.05
C LYS A 2 -50.76 1.34 38.89
N GLN A 3 -51.83 0.77 38.34
CA GLN A 3 -51.73 -0.17 37.20
C GLN A 3 -51.49 0.53 35.85
N ILE A 4 -52.04 1.74 35.65
CA ILE A 4 -51.83 2.54 34.43
C ILE A 4 -50.38 3.03 34.34
N ARG A 5 -49.75 3.36 35.48
CA ARG A 5 -48.30 3.74 35.51
C ARG A 5 -47.36 2.58 35.22
N LYS A 6 -47.74 1.33 35.57
CA LYS A 6 -46.94 0.14 35.23
C LYS A 6 -47.07 -0.22 33.76
N LEU A 7 -48.24 -0.02 33.13
CA LEU A 7 -48.44 -0.23 31.71
C LEU A 7 -47.68 0.81 30.86
N ALA A 8 -47.71 2.08 31.27
CA ALA A 8 -46.97 3.16 30.60
C ALA A 8 -45.43 2.96 30.70
N ALA A 9 -44.91 2.49 31.83
CA ALA A 9 -43.51 2.16 32.00
C ALA A 9 -43.07 0.95 31.14
N LEU A 10 -43.95 -0.06 30.96
CA LEU A 10 -43.66 -1.23 30.13
C LEU A 10 -43.64 -0.88 28.64
N ILE A 11 -44.53 0.02 28.19
CA ILE A 11 -44.56 0.50 26.80
C ILE A 11 -43.34 1.39 26.52
N LEU A 12 -42.87 2.20 27.48
CA LEU A 12 -41.68 3.04 27.32
C LEU A 12 -40.39 2.18 27.24
N VAL A 13 -40.31 1.11 28.03
CA VAL A 13 -39.18 0.17 27.99
C VAL A 13 -39.18 -0.65 26.69
N LEU A 14 -40.34 -1.04 26.18
CA LEU A 14 -40.44 -1.72 24.87
C LEU A 14 -40.08 -0.79 23.69
N SER A 15 -40.44 0.50 23.74
CA SER A 15 -40.09 1.46 22.70
C SER A 15 -38.58 1.81 22.70
N VAL A 16 -37.91 1.82 23.87
CA VAL A 16 -36.48 2.03 23.98
C VAL A 16 -35.67 0.78 23.53
N LEU A 17 -36.22 -0.43 23.76
CA LEU A 17 -35.61 -1.66 23.26
C LEU A 17 -35.75 -1.84 21.74
N PHE A 18 -36.81 -1.29 21.13
CA PHE A 18 -36.98 -1.31 19.66
C PHE A 18 -36.09 -0.28 18.93
N SER A 19 -35.74 0.84 19.59
CA SER A 19 -34.86 1.86 18.98
C SER A 19 -33.38 1.53 19.04
N LEU A 20 -32.94 0.53 19.83
CA LEU A 20 -31.54 0.08 19.94
C LEU A 20 -31.19 -1.12 19.05
N ALA A 21 -32.19 -1.75 18.39
CA ALA A 21 -31.98 -2.95 17.57
C ALA A 21 -31.86 -2.65 16.06
N VAL A 22 -32.21 -1.43 15.61
CA VAL A 22 -32.22 -1.10 14.17
C VAL A 22 -30.84 -0.90 13.56
N PRO A 23 -29.82 -0.30 14.26
CA PRO A 23 -28.50 -0.11 13.64
C PRO A 23 -27.69 -1.39 13.43
N THR A 24 -27.87 -2.39 14.29
CA THR A 24 -27.12 -3.65 14.22
C THR A 24 -27.59 -4.59 13.11
N LEU A 25 -28.87 -4.51 12.71
CA LEU A 25 -29.39 -5.34 11.63
C LEU A 25 -28.95 -4.83 10.24
N ALA A 26 -28.85 -3.50 10.07
CA ALA A 26 -28.39 -2.91 8.82
C ALA A 26 -26.89 -3.13 8.59
N ALA A 27 -26.06 -2.94 9.62
CA ALA A 27 -24.61 -3.16 9.53
C ALA A 27 -24.25 -4.64 9.26
N SER A 28 -24.97 -5.59 9.86
CA SER A 28 -24.76 -7.01 9.57
C SER A 28 -25.16 -7.39 8.14
N SER A 29 -26.10 -6.65 7.54
CA SER A 29 -26.55 -6.92 6.18
C SER A 29 -25.51 -6.50 5.13
N VAL A 30 -24.91 -5.31 5.22
CA VAL A 30 -23.88 -4.83 4.27
C VAL A 30 -22.65 -5.74 4.31
N GLN A 31 -22.15 -6.09 5.49
CA GLN A 31 -21.02 -6.99 5.63
C GLN A 31 -21.30 -8.37 5.02
N THR A 32 -22.49 -8.93 5.25
CA THR A 32 -22.90 -10.23 4.68
C THR A 32 -22.95 -10.17 3.16
N GLU A 33 -23.52 -9.11 2.59
CA GLU A 33 -23.62 -8.92 1.15
C GLU A 33 -22.24 -8.71 0.51
N MET A 34 -21.36 -7.95 1.17
CA MET A 34 -19.96 -7.75 0.76
C MET A 34 -19.20 -9.08 0.75
N GLN A 35 -19.31 -9.91 1.79
CA GLN A 35 -18.64 -11.21 1.85
C GLN A 35 -19.15 -12.16 0.75
N GLY A 36 -20.45 -12.17 0.48
CA GLY A 36 -21.02 -12.93 -0.63
C GLY A 36 -20.50 -12.49 -2.00
N SER A 37 -20.37 -11.18 -2.21
CA SER A 37 -19.81 -10.63 -3.45
C SER A 37 -18.31 -10.88 -3.56
N ALA A 38 -17.56 -10.85 -2.45
CA ALA A 38 -16.14 -11.24 -2.42
C ALA A 38 -15.94 -12.71 -2.80
N ALA A 39 -16.77 -13.62 -2.28
CA ALA A 39 -16.73 -15.04 -2.63
C ALA A 39 -16.99 -15.26 -4.12
N TYR A 40 -18.01 -14.58 -4.67
CA TYR A 40 -18.27 -14.59 -6.11
C TYR A 40 -17.06 -14.09 -6.89
N MET A 41 -16.50 -12.94 -6.50
CA MET A 41 -15.35 -12.31 -7.19
C MET A 41 -14.15 -13.26 -7.28
N VAL A 42 -13.79 -13.94 -6.17
CA VAL A 42 -12.71 -14.94 -6.17
C VAL A 42 -13.02 -16.11 -7.11
N SER A 43 -14.29 -16.53 -7.22
CA SER A 43 -14.68 -17.61 -8.11
C SER A 43 -14.69 -17.22 -9.59
N ALA A 44 -15.05 -15.96 -9.87
CA ALA A 44 -15.14 -15.41 -11.24
C ALA A 44 -13.77 -15.00 -11.78
N VAL A 45 -12.93 -14.39 -10.93
CA VAL A 45 -11.60 -13.89 -11.30
C VAL A 45 -10.54 -14.72 -10.57
N LYS A 46 -10.29 -15.93 -11.06
CA LYS A 46 -9.35 -16.88 -10.41
C LYS A 46 -7.88 -16.50 -10.58
N ALA A 47 -7.54 -15.87 -11.68
CA ALA A 47 -6.18 -15.44 -12.02
C ALA A 47 -6.25 -14.01 -12.58
N PRO A 48 -6.22 -12.98 -11.72
CA PRO A 48 -6.35 -11.60 -12.19
C PRO A 48 -5.16 -11.19 -13.05
N GLU A 49 -5.46 -10.51 -14.16
CA GLU A 49 -4.47 -9.98 -15.08
C GLU A 49 -4.49 -8.45 -15.10
N VAL A 50 -3.58 -7.83 -15.86
CA VAL A 50 -3.63 -6.37 -16.10
C VAL A 50 -4.79 -6.08 -17.05
N SER A 51 -5.93 -5.77 -16.48
CA SER A 51 -7.17 -5.52 -17.21
C SER A 51 -8.14 -4.68 -16.39
N SER A 52 -8.89 -3.81 -17.04
CA SER A 52 -9.97 -3.05 -16.38
C SER A 52 -11.06 -3.97 -15.83
N ILE A 53 -11.44 -4.99 -16.57
CA ILE A 53 -12.46 -5.96 -16.16
C ILE A 53 -11.77 -7.29 -15.88
N GLY A 54 -12.02 -7.89 -14.72
CA GLY A 54 -11.37 -9.12 -14.28
C GLY A 54 -9.92 -8.91 -13.82
N GLY A 55 -9.53 -7.69 -13.53
CA GLY A 55 -8.17 -7.31 -13.14
C GLY A 55 -8.15 -6.39 -11.93
N GLU A 56 -7.69 -5.17 -12.13
CA GLU A 56 -7.35 -4.24 -11.04
C GLU A 56 -8.52 -3.91 -10.11
N TRP A 57 -9.75 -3.77 -10.60
CA TRP A 57 -10.90 -3.46 -9.76
C TRP A 57 -11.30 -4.63 -8.86
N ALA A 58 -11.21 -5.86 -9.37
CA ALA A 58 -11.39 -7.06 -8.56
C ALA A 58 -10.33 -7.16 -7.47
N VAL A 59 -9.06 -6.94 -7.82
CA VAL A 59 -7.93 -6.95 -6.88
C VAL A 59 -8.08 -5.89 -5.81
N LEU A 60 -8.41 -4.64 -6.18
CA LEU A 60 -8.66 -3.54 -5.26
C LEU A 60 -9.77 -3.89 -4.26
N GLY A 61 -10.94 -4.30 -4.76
CA GLY A 61 -12.07 -4.66 -3.91
C GLY A 61 -11.73 -5.78 -2.94
N LEU A 62 -11.13 -6.87 -3.41
CA LEU A 62 -10.73 -8.01 -2.56
C LEU A 62 -9.67 -7.61 -1.52
N ALA A 63 -8.64 -6.85 -1.90
CA ALA A 63 -7.61 -6.41 -0.98
C ALA A 63 -8.15 -5.49 0.13
N ARG A 64 -9.12 -4.64 -0.22
CA ARG A 64 -9.70 -3.68 0.73
C ARG A 64 -10.85 -4.25 1.57
N SER A 65 -11.47 -5.37 1.15
CA SER A 65 -12.59 -5.99 1.85
C SER A 65 -12.22 -6.72 3.13
N GLY A 66 -10.96 -7.15 3.28
CA GLY A 66 -10.54 -8.06 4.34
C GLY A 66 -11.01 -9.51 4.15
N TYR A 67 -11.56 -9.85 2.99
CA TYR A 67 -11.93 -11.22 2.65
C TYR A 67 -10.70 -12.09 2.49
N SER A 68 -10.77 -13.33 2.97
CA SER A 68 -9.68 -14.29 2.85
C SER A 68 -9.63 -14.87 1.43
N VAL A 69 -8.70 -14.39 0.63
CA VAL A 69 -8.44 -14.92 -0.73
C VAL A 69 -7.50 -16.14 -0.69
N PRO A 70 -7.42 -16.95 -1.75
CA PRO A 70 -6.41 -18.00 -1.88
C PRO A 70 -4.98 -17.45 -1.63
N LYS A 71 -4.13 -18.26 -1.01
CA LYS A 71 -2.81 -17.85 -0.50
C LYS A 71 -1.96 -17.07 -1.52
N ASP A 72 -1.96 -17.49 -2.78
CA ASP A 72 -1.10 -16.90 -3.82
C ASP A 72 -1.86 -15.95 -4.77
N TYR A 73 -3.09 -15.55 -4.41
CA TYR A 73 -3.95 -14.76 -5.31
C TYR A 73 -3.33 -13.42 -5.71
N PHE A 74 -2.91 -12.64 -4.73
CA PHE A 74 -2.28 -11.33 -4.99
C PHE A 74 -0.86 -11.44 -5.54
N ASP A 75 -0.13 -12.50 -5.18
CA ASP A 75 1.19 -12.77 -5.74
C ASP A 75 1.10 -13.16 -7.22
N THR A 76 0.06 -13.91 -7.62
CA THR A 76 -0.24 -14.23 -9.01
C THR A 76 -0.54 -12.97 -9.82
N TYR A 77 -1.38 -12.08 -9.28
CA TYR A 77 -1.64 -10.79 -9.91
C TYR A 77 -0.35 -9.98 -10.08
N TYR A 78 0.46 -9.85 -9.03
CA TYR A 78 1.70 -9.10 -9.09
C TYR A 78 2.67 -9.67 -10.14
N ALA A 79 2.82 -10.98 -10.21
CA ALA A 79 3.65 -11.63 -11.23
C ALA A 79 3.14 -11.35 -12.66
N ASN A 80 1.82 -11.33 -12.87
CA ASN A 80 1.22 -10.94 -14.15
C ASN A 80 1.50 -9.47 -14.50
N VAL A 81 1.43 -8.56 -13.51
CA VAL A 81 1.80 -7.15 -13.69
C VAL A 81 3.27 -7.02 -14.09
N GLU A 82 4.20 -7.68 -13.37
CA GLU A 82 5.63 -7.64 -13.70
C GLU A 82 5.89 -8.14 -15.12
N LYS A 83 5.27 -9.26 -15.51
CA LYS A 83 5.37 -9.82 -16.87
C LYS A 83 4.86 -8.84 -17.91
N TYR A 84 3.70 -8.24 -17.69
CA TYR A 84 3.09 -7.25 -18.60
C TYR A 84 3.98 -6.00 -18.72
N VAL A 85 4.40 -5.41 -17.61
CA VAL A 85 5.26 -4.22 -17.58
C VAL A 85 6.58 -4.47 -18.31
N LYS A 86 7.20 -5.64 -18.14
CA LYS A 86 8.40 -6.05 -18.91
C LYS A 86 8.12 -6.12 -20.39
N SER A 87 7.02 -6.73 -20.80
CA SER A 87 6.68 -6.93 -22.22
C SER A 87 6.45 -5.62 -22.95
N CYS A 88 5.87 -4.62 -22.30
CA CYS A 88 5.64 -3.28 -22.84
C CYS A 88 6.75 -2.27 -22.49
N LYS A 89 7.88 -2.72 -21.89
CA LYS A 89 9.02 -1.88 -21.50
C LYS A 89 8.63 -0.68 -20.64
N GLY A 90 7.67 -0.88 -19.73
CA GLY A 90 7.16 0.16 -18.83
C GLY A 90 6.16 1.14 -19.45
N VAL A 91 5.85 1.04 -20.74
CA VAL A 91 4.85 1.87 -21.41
C VAL A 91 3.52 1.11 -21.46
N LEU A 92 2.69 1.26 -20.41
CA LEU A 92 1.41 0.55 -20.34
C LEU A 92 0.46 0.97 -21.44
N HIS A 93 0.44 2.27 -21.79
CA HIS A 93 -0.30 2.80 -22.91
C HIS A 93 0.25 4.16 -23.33
N GLU A 94 0.28 4.44 -24.64
CA GLU A 94 0.81 5.70 -25.19
C GLU A 94 -0.06 6.94 -24.87
N ARG A 95 -1.38 6.74 -24.72
CA ARG A 95 -2.38 7.80 -24.56
C ARG A 95 -3.29 7.66 -23.35
N LYS A 96 -3.58 6.41 -22.91
CA LYS A 96 -4.52 6.15 -21.80
C LYS A 96 -3.76 6.07 -20.48
N TYR A 97 -3.51 7.21 -19.86
CA TYR A 97 -2.74 7.27 -18.62
C TYR A 97 -3.53 6.78 -17.39
N THR A 98 -4.85 6.61 -17.53
CA THR A 98 -5.65 5.88 -16.55
C THR A 98 -5.22 4.41 -16.39
N GLU A 99 -4.54 3.82 -17.39
CA GLU A 99 -3.95 2.48 -17.27
C GLU A 99 -2.89 2.43 -16.15
N TYR A 100 -2.01 3.46 -16.09
CA TYR A 100 -1.04 3.58 -15.00
C TYR A 100 -1.74 3.77 -13.66
N SER A 101 -2.72 4.67 -13.59
CA SER A 101 -3.45 4.99 -12.36
C SER A 101 -4.14 3.75 -11.78
N ARG A 102 -4.78 2.95 -12.61
CA ARG A 102 -5.48 1.74 -12.21
C ARG A 102 -4.51 0.68 -11.65
N VAL A 103 -3.40 0.42 -12.35
CA VAL A 103 -2.37 -0.52 -11.89
C VAL A 103 -1.74 -0.04 -10.58
N ILE A 104 -1.43 1.27 -10.45
CA ILE A 104 -0.91 1.86 -9.22
C ILE A 104 -1.86 1.62 -8.04
N LEU A 105 -3.17 1.82 -8.23
CA LEU A 105 -4.18 1.60 -7.20
C LEU A 105 -4.20 0.14 -6.73
N ALA A 106 -4.25 -0.81 -7.67
CA ALA A 106 -4.27 -2.23 -7.33
C ALA A 106 -2.97 -2.66 -6.62
N LEU A 107 -1.82 -2.21 -7.10
CA LEU A 107 -0.53 -2.48 -6.44
C LEU A 107 -0.49 -1.90 -5.03
N THR A 108 -0.94 -0.66 -4.84
CA THR A 108 -1.02 -0.03 -3.52
C THR A 108 -1.92 -0.82 -2.59
N ALA A 109 -3.08 -1.28 -3.07
CA ALA A 109 -4.05 -2.05 -2.27
C ALA A 109 -3.49 -3.39 -1.77
N ILE A 110 -2.62 -4.03 -2.54
CA ILE A 110 -1.94 -5.28 -2.14
C ILE A 110 -0.56 -5.05 -1.49
N GLY A 111 -0.22 -3.79 -1.19
CA GLY A 111 1.03 -3.41 -0.53
C GLY A 111 2.27 -3.48 -1.42
N ARG A 112 2.14 -3.58 -2.74
CA ARG A 112 3.27 -3.58 -3.68
C ARG A 112 3.65 -2.16 -4.09
N ASP A 113 4.93 -1.95 -4.37
CA ASP A 113 5.47 -0.63 -4.71
C ASP A 113 5.35 -0.35 -6.22
N PRO A 114 4.51 0.63 -6.64
CA PRO A 114 4.38 0.98 -8.05
C PRO A 114 5.58 1.78 -8.59
N SER A 115 6.47 2.26 -7.74
CA SER A 115 7.66 3.00 -8.17
C SER A 115 8.76 2.09 -8.73
N ASN A 116 8.64 0.77 -8.50
CA ASN A 116 9.60 -0.20 -9.01
C ASN A 116 8.92 -1.53 -9.36
N VAL A 117 8.32 -1.60 -10.53
CA VAL A 117 7.71 -2.82 -11.06
C VAL A 117 8.58 -3.36 -12.18
N ALA A 118 9.28 -4.46 -11.91
CA ALA A 118 10.20 -5.05 -12.88
C ALA A 118 11.27 -4.07 -13.42
N GLY A 119 11.70 -3.11 -12.60
CA GLY A 119 12.68 -2.08 -12.94
C GLY A 119 12.09 -0.80 -13.56
N TYR A 120 10.76 -0.68 -13.66
CA TYR A 120 10.08 0.50 -14.19
C TYR A 120 9.28 1.23 -13.10
N ASN A 121 9.37 2.55 -13.10
CA ASN A 121 8.58 3.39 -12.20
C ASN A 121 7.28 3.81 -12.88
N LEU A 122 6.15 3.22 -12.47
CA LEU A 122 4.83 3.48 -13.06
C LEU A 122 4.24 4.85 -12.66
N LEU A 123 4.83 5.53 -11.67
CA LEU A 123 4.43 6.88 -11.27
C LEU A 123 4.99 7.95 -12.23
N THR A 124 6.14 7.70 -12.87
CA THR A 124 6.81 8.68 -13.72
C THR A 124 5.95 9.21 -14.88
N PRO A 125 5.16 8.38 -15.59
CA PRO A 125 4.27 8.86 -16.64
C PRO A 125 3.27 9.91 -16.15
N LEU A 126 2.72 9.77 -14.93
CA LEU A 126 1.79 10.73 -14.35
C LEU A 126 2.43 12.11 -14.08
N GLY A 127 3.76 12.22 -14.19
CA GLY A 127 4.48 13.49 -14.17
C GLY A 127 4.34 14.34 -15.45
N ASP A 128 3.77 13.79 -16.53
CA ASP A 128 3.48 14.51 -17.77
C ASP A 128 2.03 14.99 -17.78
N PHE A 129 1.85 16.31 -17.57
CA PHE A 129 0.51 16.89 -17.41
C PHE A 129 -0.32 16.75 -18.69
N GLU A 130 0.21 17.13 -19.85
CA GLU A 130 -0.54 17.10 -21.11
C GLU A 130 -0.98 15.69 -21.49
N LYS A 131 -0.11 14.71 -21.29
CA LYS A 131 -0.47 13.32 -21.57
C LYS A 131 -1.48 12.77 -20.56
N THR A 132 -1.36 13.17 -19.28
CA THR A 132 -2.30 12.72 -18.26
C THR A 132 -3.71 13.25 -18.52
N ILE A 133 -3.87 14.52 -18.88
CA ILE A 133 -5.19 15.13 -19.16
C ILE A 133 -5.74 14.79 -20.55
N TRP A 134 -4.99 14.09 -21.39
CA TRP A 134 -5.39 13.82 -22.78
C TRP A 134 -6.70 13.03 -22.91
N GLN A 135 -7.05 12.21 -21.89
CA GLN A 135 -8.31 11.46 -21.81
C GLN A 135 -9.47 12.27 -21.21
N GLY A 136 -9.43 13.60 -21.29
CA GLY A 136 -10.42 14.46 -20.61
C GLY A 136 -10.31 14.33 -19.09
N LEU A 137 -11.43 14.47 -18.38
CA LEU A 137 -11.46 14.47 -16.92
C LEU A 137 -11.02 13.15 -16.27
N ASN A 138 -11.16 12.01 -16.95
CA ASN A 138 -10.69 10.74 -16.40
C ASN A 138 -9.18 10.78 -16.06
N GLY A 139 -8.38 11.49 -16.84
CA GLY A 139 -6.94 11.61 -16.61
C GLY A 139 -6.60 12.17 -15.24
N PRO A 140 -6.90 13.45 -14.97
CA PRO A 140 -6.56 14.08 -13.69
C PRO A 140 -7.28 13.48 -12.49
N ILE A 141 -8.53 12.99 -12.63
CA ILE A 141 -9.27 12.29 -11.57
C ILE A 141 -8.49 11.08 -11.08
N TRP A 142 -8.22 10.14 -11.99
CA TRP A 142 -7.58 8.87 -11.62
C TRP A 142 -6.11 9.05 -11.26
N ALA A 143 -5.42 10.06 -11.82
CA ALA A 143 -4.08 10.41 -11.39
C ALA A 143 -4.04 10.88 -9.94
N LEU A 144 -4.96 11.77 -9.51
CA LEU A 144 -5.04 12.20 -8.11
C LEU A 144 -5.35 11.03 -7.18
N ILE A 145 -6.37 10.21 -7.49
CA ILE A 145 -6.75 9.08 -6.66
C ILE A 145 -5.56 8.11 -6.51
N ALA A 146 -4.88 7.78 -7.61
CA ALA A 146 -3.73 6.87 -7.59
C ALA A 146 -2.54 7.43 -6.78
N LEU A 147 -2.18 8.69 -7.02
CA LEU A 147 -1.07 9.35 -6.32
C LEU A 147 -1.36 9.53 -4.82
N ASP A 148 -2.61 9.75 -4.47
CA ASP A 148 -3.03 9.98 -3.08
C ASP A 148 -3.25 8.69 -2.30
N SER A 149 -3.48 7.57 -2.99
CA SER A 149 -3.74 6.27 -2.35
C SER A 149 -2.58 5.82 -1.44
N GLY A 150 -1.35 5.98 -1.89
CA GLY A 150 -0.12 5.71 -1.14
C GLY A 150 0.66 6.96 -0.75
N ASN A 151 0.06 8.16 -0.93
CA ASN A 151 0.71 9.45 -0.72
C ASN A 151 2.02 9.62 -1.51
N TYR A 152 2.03 9.16 -2.75
CA TYR A 152 3.22 9.13 -3.61
C TYR A 152 3.68 10.53 -4.02
N THR A 153 4.99 10.76 -4.01
CA THR A 153 5.58 11.93 -4.69
C THR A 153 5.48 11.73 -6.21
N ILE A 154 5.11 12.79 -6.94
CA ILE A 154 5.11 12.73 -8.41
C ILE A 154 6.56 12.82 -8.89
N PRO A 155 7.10 11.79 -9.57
CA PRO A 155 8.47 11.82 -10.05
C PRO A 155 8.65 12.88 -11.13
N LYS A 156 9.86 13.42 -11.24
CA LYS A 156 10.22 14.31 -12.35
C LYS A 156 10.18 13.51 -13.65
N ASN A 157 9.34 13.96 -14.59
CA ASN A 157 9.31 13.45 -15.96
C ASN A 157 10.11 14.39 -16.87
N THR A 158 11.29 13.95 -17.29
CA THR A 158 12.22 14.79 -18.09
C THR A 158 11.75 15.03 -19.52
N THR A 159 10.76 14.28 -19.99
CA THR A 159 10.18 14.41 -21.34
C THR A 159 8.88 15.22 -21.35
N ALA A 160 8.33 15.53 -20.17
CA ALA A 160 7.11 16.32 -20.06
C ALA A 160 7.34 17.77 -20.47
N LYS A 161 6.40 18.32 -21.21
CA LYS A 161 6.36 19.77 -21.52
C LYS A 161 6.01 20.56 -20.26
N THR A 162 5.01 20.08 -19.52
CA THR A 162 4.62 20.61 -18.21
C THR A 162 4.72 19.49 -17.18
N GLN A 163 5.52 19.71 -16.14
CA GLN A 163 5.59 18.78 -15.00
C GLN A 163 4.30 18.85 -14.21
N SER A 164 3.65 17.70 -14.02
CA SER A 164 2.42 17.61 -13.21
C SER A 164 2.67 18.00 -11.76
N THR A 165 1.69 18.64 -11.17
CA THR A 165 1.52 18.80 -9.73
C THR A 165 0.09 18.42 -9.35
N ARG A 166 -0.15 18.09 -8.10
CA ARG A 166 -1.51 17.85 -7.61
C ARG A 166 -2.41 19.06 -7.83
N GLN A 167 -1.88 20.26 -7.61
CA GLN A 167 -2.65 21.50 -7.81
C GLN A 167 -3.06 21.68 -9.26
N LEU A 168 -2.19 21.41 -10.24
CA LEU A 168 -2.57 21.47 -11.66
C LEU A 168 -3.72 20.52 -12.00
N PHE A 169 -3.74 19.31 -11.41
CA PHE A 169 -4.85 18.38 -11.61
C PHE A 169 -6.14 18.87 -10.93
N VAL A 170 -6.04 19.44 -9.72
CA VAL A 170 -7.19 20.04 -9.02
C VAL A 170 -7.74 21.21 -9.84
N ASP A 171 -6.89 22.11 -10.32
CA ASP A 171 -7.28 23.27 -11.12
C ASP A 171 -7.94 22.84 -12.44
N GLU A 172 -7.39 21.82 -13.12
CA GLU A 172 -7.97 21.26 -14.35
C GLU A 172 -9.39 20.72 -14.11
N ILE A 173 -9.59 20.01 -13.00
CA ILE A 173 -10.91 19.49 -12.63
C ILE A 173 -11.87 20.65 -12.31
N LEU A 174 -11.45 21.62 -11.49
CA LEU A 174 -12.32 22.73 -11.09
C LEU A 174 -12.72 23.60 -12.28
N ASN A 175 -11.82 23.84 -13.24
CA ASN A 175 -12.08 24.64 -14.42
C ASN A 175 -13.13 24.04 -15.37
N ARG A 176 -13.43 22.75 -15.23
CA ARG A 176 -14.41 22.04 -16.06
C ARG A 176 -15.76 21.82 -15.37
N GLN A 177 -15.98 22.42 -14.17
CA GLN A 177 -17.28 22.33 -13.51
C GLN A 177 -18.36 23.03 -14.32
N GLN A 178 -19.45 22.33 -14.62
CA GLN A 178 -20.58 22.86 -15.37
C GLN A 178 -21.44 23.83 -14.52
N LYS A 179 -22.28 24.61 -15.18
CA LYS A 179 -23.15 25.61 -14.51
C LYS A 179 -24.14 24.99 -13.53
N ASP A 180 -24.57 23.76 -13.77
CA ASP A 180 -25.47 23.00 -12.91
C ASP A 180 -24.78 22.43 -11.66
N GLY A 181 -23.44 22.53 -11.59
CA GLY A 181 -22.61 22.10 -10.48
C GLY A 181 -21.98 20.71 -10.63
N GLY A 182 -22.31 19.97 -11.68
CA GLY A 182 -21.70 18.68 -11.97
C GLY A 182 -20.56 18.76 -12.98
N TRP A 183 -20.16 17.62 -13.52
CA TRP A 183 -19.15 17.45 -14.57
C TRP A 183 -19.61 16.46 -15.62
N THR A 184 -19.06 16.62 -16.82
CA THR A 184 -19.20 15.70 -17.96
C THR A 184 -17.81 15.32 -18.49
N LEU A 185 -17.73 14.23 -19.25
CA LEU A 185 -16.45 13.68 -19.70
C LEU A 185 -15.72 14.62 -20.70
N ASP A 186 -16.44 15.22 -21.62
CA ASP A 186 -15.90 15.91 -22.79
C ASP A 186 -16.28 17.41 -22.87
N ASP A 187 -16.73 17.99 -21.76
CA ASP A 187 -17.19 19.39 -21.65
C ASP A 187 -18.41 19.75 -22.55
N THR A 188 -19.09 18.75 -23.12
CA THR A 188 -20.26 18.93 -23.95
C THR A 188 -21.47 18.20 -23.36
N GLY A 189 -22.61 18.87 -23.33
CA GLY A 189 -23.85 18.28 -22.82
C GLY A 189 -24.11 18.57 -21.34
N ASP A 190 -25.06 17.82 -20.77
CA ASP A 190 -25.45 17.91 -19.37
C ASP A 190 -24.47 17.16 -18.47
N SER A 191 -24.35 17.58 -17.22
CA SER A 191 -23.52 16.89 -16.24
C SER A 191 -23.97 15.45 -16.02
N ASP A 192 -23.02 14.57 -15.81
CA ASP A 192 -23.22 13.14 -15.62
C ASP A 192 -22.97 12.75 -14.16
N PRO A 193 -23.83 11.95 -13.51
CA PRO A 193 -23.64 11.52 -12.12
C PRO A 193 -22.36 10.73 -11.89
N ASP A 194 -21.95 9.87 -12.85
CA ASP A 194 -20.73 9.05 -12.72
C ASP A 194 -19.48 9.92 -12.71
N MET A 195 -19.38 10.84 -13.69
CA MET A 195 -18.26 11.78 -13.77
C MET A 195 -18.22 12.70 -12.56
N THR A 196 -19.37 13.21 -12.13
CA THR A 196 -19.47 14.06 -10.95
C THR A 196 -19.05 13.31 -9.69
N ALA A 197 -19.47 12.07 -9.52
CA ALA A 197 -19.10 11.24 -8.39
C ALA A 197 -17.59 10.93 -8.39
N MET A 198 -17.00 10.54 -9.54
CA MET A 198 -15.56 10.29 -9.66
C MET A 198 -14.73 11.55 -9.37
N VAL A 199 -15.18 12.74 -9.80
CA VAL A 199 -14.55 14.00 -9.41
C VAL A 199 -14.56 14.19 -7.90
N LEU A 200 -15.70 13.95 -7.24
CA LEU A 200 -15.79 14.07 -5.78
C LEU A 200 -14.86 13.09 -5.05
N GLN A 201 -14.68 11.88 -5.57
CA GLN A 201 -13.71 10.91 -5.04
C GLN A 201 -12.27 11.48 -5.10
N ALA A 202 -11.89 12.09 -6.23
CA ALA A 202 -10.56 12.69 -6.41
C ALA A 202 -10.36 13.92 -5.52
N LEU A 203 -11.38 14.76 -5.37
CA LEU A 203 -11.32 16.01 -4.60
C LEU A 203 -11.52 15.82 -3.08
N ALA A 204 -11.83 14.61 -2.62
CA ALA A 204 -12.11 14.35 -1.20
C ALA A 204 -10.95 14.71 -0.26
N LYS A 205 -9.71 14.63 -0.73
CA LYS A 205 -8.51 15.00 0.04
C LYS A 205 -8.25 16.50 0.11
N TYR A 206 -8.89 17.30 -0.72
CA TYR A 206 -8.60 18.72 -0.92
C TYR A 206 -9.69 19.65 -0.37
N GLN A 207 -10.54 19.15 0.53
CA GLN A 207 -11.69 19.89 1.10
C GLN A 207 -11.29 21.06 2.01
N ASP A 208 -10.03 21.20 2.35
CA ASP A 208 -9.44 22.36 3.04
C ASP A 208 -9.27 23.59 2.10
N GLN A 209 -9.26 23.37 0.78
CA GLN A 209 -9.25 24.43 -0.22
C GLN A 209 -10.66 24.99 -0.43
N SER A 210 -10.87 26.29 -0.21
CA SER A 210 -12.20 26.93 -0.31
C SER A 210 -12.85 26.76 -1.70
N ALA A 211 -12.07 26.80 -2.78
CA ALA A 211 -12.57 26.58 -4.14
C ALA A 211 -13.06 25.15 -4.35
N VAL A 212 -12.33 24.15 -3.84
CA VAL A 212 -12.72 22.74 -3.88
C VAL A 212 -13.98 22.50 -3.06
N LYS A 213 -14.03 23.05 -1.84
CA LYS A 213 -15.21 22.95 -0.97
C LYS A 213 -16.47 23.53 -1.65
N ALA A 214 -16.36 24.72 -2.25
CA ALA A 214 -17.48 25.35 -2.96
C ALA A 214 -17.94 24.55 -4.19
N ALA A 215 -16.99 23.95 -4.92
CA ALA A 215 -17.31 23.09 -6.06
C ALA A 215 -17.99 21.78 -5.59
N THR A 216 -17.49 21.16 -4.51
CA THR A 216 -18.09 19.98 -3.88
C THR A 216 -19.53 20.24 -3.44
N ASP A 217 -19.82 21.38 -2.78
CA ASP A 217 -21.17 21.69 -2.31
C ASP A 217 -22.18 21.84 -3.47
N LYS A 218 -21.74 22.42 -4.62
CA LYS A 218 -22.55 22.47 -5.84
C LYS A 218 -22.79 21.06 -6.41
N ALA A 219 -21.76 20.23 -6.46
CA ALA A 219 -21.83 18.87 -6.97
C ALA A 219 -22.77 17.97 -6.14
N LEU A 220 -22.72 18.08 -4.82
CA LEU A 220 -23.64 17.37 -3.94
C LEU A 220 -25.10 17.83 -4.17
N THR A 221 -25.30 19.11 -4.46
CA THR A 221 -26.62 19.64 -4.83
C THR A 221 -27.09 19.09 -6.18
N PHE A 222 -26.19 18.99 -7.17
CA PHE A 222 -26.47 18.37 -8.46
C PHE A 222 -26.86 16.90 -8.29
N LEU A 223 -26.02 16.11 -7.59
CA LEU A 223 -26.28 14.68 -7.36
C LEU A 223 -27.60 14.45 -6.60
N SER A 224 -27.88 15.27 -5.57
CA SER A 224 -29.16 15.16 -4.85
C SER A 224 -30.38 15.37 -5.75
N LYS A 225 -30.28 16.25 -6.75
CA LYS A 225 -31.35 16.48 -7.73
C LYS A 225 -31.43 15.39 -8.79
N ALA A 226 -30.29 14.82 -9.18
CA ALA A 226 -30.19 13.75 -10.18
C ALA A 226 -30.63 12.38 -9.65
N GLN A 227 -30.67 12.20 -8.32
CA GLN A 227 -31.11 10.96 -7.69
C GLN A 227 -32.59 10.70 -7.97
N ASP A 228 -32.92 9.50 -8.43
CA ASP A 228 -34.29 9.10 -8.73
C ASP A 228 -35.10 8.84 -7.46
N ARG A 229 -36.41 8.65 -7.64
CA ARG A 229 -37.36 8.41 -6.53
C ARG A 229 -37.11 7.09 -5.78
N ASN A 230 -36.37 6.15 -6.33
CA ASN A 230 -36.05 4.86 -5.74
C ASN A 230 -34.59 4.84 -5.17
N GLY A 231 -33.96 6.00 -5.03
CA GLY A 231 -32.66 6.16 -4.43
C GLY A 231 -31.46 5.92 -5.37
N GLY A 232 -31.68 5.63 -6.66
CA GLY A 232 -30.67 5.30 -7.65
C GLY A 232 -30.19 6.48 -8.49
N PHE A 233 -29.23 6.18 -9.38
CA PHE A 233 -28.70 7.13 -10.35
C PHE A 233 -28.71 6.53 -11.75
N ALA A 234 -28.94 7.41 -12.73
CA ALA A 234 -28.95 7.05 -14.13
C ALA A 234 -27.81 7.75 -14.86
N SER A 235 -27.02 6.98 -15.60
CA SER A 235 -26.17 7.48 -16.67
C SER A 235 -26.79 7.06 -17.99
N TRP A 236 -26.76 7.96 -18.98
CA TRP A 236 -27.39 7.73 -20.31
C TRP A 236 -28.89 7.38 -20.26
N GLY A 237 -29.59 7.87 -19.24
CA GLY A 237 -31.04 7.77 -19.11
C GLY A 237 -31.56 6.47 -18.44
N THR A 238 -30.68 5.55 -18.04
CA THR A 238 -31.06 4.29 -17.38
C THR A 238 -30.42 4.20 -16.00
N VAL A 239 -31.25 3.95 -14.97
CA VAL A 239 -30.75 3.68 -13.61
C VAL A 239 -29.97 2.36 -13.62
N ASN A 240 -28.75 2.41 -13.11
CA ASN A 240 -27.83 1.27 -13.16
C ASN A 240 -27.00 1.14 -11.88
N ALA A 241 -26.44 -0.04 -11.69
CA ALA A 241 -25.66 -0.37 -10.50
C ALA A 241 -24.39 0.49 -10.38
N GLU A 242 -23.70 0.73 -11.50
CA GLU A 242 -22.43 1.43 -11.55
C GLU A 242 -22.57 2.88 -11.14
N SER A 243 -23.59 3.59 -11.65
CA SER A 243 -23.83 4.99 -11.31
C SER A 243 -24.15 5.15 -9.81
N THR A 244 -24.96 4.25 -9.25
CA THR A 244 -25.25 4.25 -7.82
C THR A 244 -24.00 3.94 -7.00
N ALA A 245 -23.18 2.97 -7.43
CA ALA A 245 -21.91 2.61 -6.79
C ALA A 245 -20.91 3.77 -6.76
N GLN A 246 -20.76 4.52 -7.86
CA GLN A 246 -19.87 5.68 -7.92
C GLN A 246 -20.24 6.76 -6.91
N VAL A 247 -21.55 7.06 -6.77
CA VAL A 247 -22.02 8.06 -5.79
C VAL A 247 -21.80 7.57 -4.36
N ILE A 248 -22.07 6.31 -4.06
CA ILE A 248 -21.78 5.72 -2.75
C ILE A 248 -20.29 5.90 -2.39
N VAL A 249 -19.39 5.53 -3.29
CA VAL A 249 -17.93 5.67 -3.05
C VAL A 249 -17.56 7.13 -2.83
N ALA A 250 -18.13 8.08 -3.60
CA ALA A 250 -17.88 9.50 -3.42
C ALA A 250 -18.27 10.01 -2.04
N LEU A 251 -19.47 9.63 -1.56
CA LEU A 251 -19.93 10.03 -0.22
C LEU A 251 -19.05 9.41 0.88
N CYS A 252 -18.65 8.13 0.74
CA CYS A 252 -17.74 7.48 1.67
C CYS A 252 -16.35 8.16 1.70
N GLU A 253 -15.79 8.54 0.55
CA GLU A 253 -14.51 9.27 0.48
C GLU A 253 -14.60 10.66 1.13
N LEU A 254 -15.74 11.34 0.99
CA LEU A 254 -16.01 12.64 1.61
C LEU A 254 -16.36 12.54 3.11
N GLY A 255 -16.60 11.34 3.63
CA GLY A 255 -17.04 11.11 5.01
C GLY A 255 -18.48 11.59 5.25
N ILE A 256 -19.33 11.55 4.22
CA ILE A 256 -20.76 11.92 4.30
C ILE A 256 -21.57 10.66 4.62
N ASP A 257 -22.48 10.76 5.58
CA ASP A 257 -23.40 9.67 5.95
C ASP A 257 -24.28 9.31 4.74
N LEU A 258 -24.36 8.03 4.40
CA LEU A 258 -25.20 7.54 3.30
C LEU A 258 -26.71 7.69 3.57
N ASN A 259 -27.09 7.95 4.83
CA ASN A 259 -28.44 8.32 5.24
C ASN A 259 -28.67 9.83 5.27
N ASP A 260 -27.74 10.66 4.76
CA ASP A 260 -27.94 12.09 4.63
C ASP A 260 -29.23 12.37 3.86
N SER A 261 -30.10 13.24 4.41
CA SER A 261 -31.43 13.51 3.88
C SER A 261 -31.43 13.97 2.42
N ARG A 262 -30.31 14.51 1.92
CA ARG A 262 -30.15 14.86 0.50
C ARG A 262 -30.20 13.63 -0.41
N PHE A 263 -29.82 12.45 0.10
CA PHE A 263 -29.68 11.20 -0.65
C PHE A 263 -30.69 10.12 -0.25
N VAL A 264 -31.75 10.50 0.43
CA VAL A 264 -32.92 9.65 0.72
C VAL A 264 -34.14 10.21 -0.03
N LYS A 265 -34.69 9.45 -0.98
CA LYS A 265 -35.85 9.85 -1.80
C LYS A 265 -37.04 8.93 -1.55
N ASN A 266 -38.16 9.50 -1.14
CA ASN A 266 -39.37 8.74 -0.81
C ASN A 266 -39.16 7.59 0.20
N GLY A 267 -38.19 7.74 1.08
CA GLY A 267 -37.80 6.69 2.03
C GLY A 267 -36.77 5.68 1.52
N HIS A 268 -36.38 5.74 0.25
CA HIS A 268 -35.37 4.86 -0.35
C HIS A 268 -33.97 5.51 -0.34
N GLY A 269 -32.99 4.78 0.12
CA GLY A 269 -31.59 5.20 0.19
C GLY A 269 -30.72 4.52 -0.86
N LEU A 270 -29.45 4.96 -0.90
CA LEU A 270 -28.45 4.48 -1.87
C LEU A 270 -28.14 2.99 -1.71
N ILE A 271 -27.99 2.51 -0.48
CA ILE A 271 -27.64 1.11 -0.19
C ILE A 271 -28.78 0.19 -0.63
N GLU A 272 -30.01 0.56 -0.29
CA GLU A 272 -31.19 -0.20 -0.71
C GLU A 272 -31.27 -0.29 -2.23
N ASN A 273 -31.07 0.82 -2.93
CA ASN A 273 -31.06 0.83 -4.40
C ASN A 273 -29.95 -0.04 -4.98
N LEU A 274 -28.69 0.11 -4.51
CA LEU A 274 -27.57 -0.70 -4.98
C LEU A 274 -27.85 -2.20 -4.83
N LEU A 275 -28.43 -2.62 -3.70
CA LEU A 275 -28.73 -4.02 -3.42
C LEU A 275 -29.84 -4.61 -4.30
N THR A 276 -30.68 -3.78 -4.96
CA THR A 276 -31.66 -4.28 -5.93
C THR A 276 -31.01 -4.91 -7.16
N PHE A 277 -29.79 -4.50 -7.52
CA PHE A 277 -29.03 -5.05 -8.65
C PHE A 277 -28.25 -6.32 -8.27
N ARG A 278 -28.13 -6.61 -6.97
CA ARG A 278 -27.36 -7.74 -6.49
C ARG A 278 -28.13 -9.04 -6.64
N GLN A 279 -27.46 -10.06 -7.19
CA GLN A 279 -27.98 -11.40 -7.37
C GLN A 279 -27.68 -12.29 -6.14
N SER A 280 -28.45 -13.37 -5.99
CA SER A 280 -28.29 -14.33 -4.89
C SER A 280 -26.90 -15.00 -4.83
N ASN A 281 -26.20 -15.09 -5.96
CA ASN A 281 -24.85 -15.63 -6.06
C ASN A 281 -23.75 -14.62 -5.68
N GLY A 282 -24.09 -13.36 -5.41
CA GLY A 282 -23.17 -12.29 -5.05
C GLY A 282 -22.72 -11.38 -6.20
N SER A 283 -23.10 -11.68 -7.44
CA SER A 283 -22.85 -10.82 -8.60
C SER A 283 -23.85 -9.66 -8.66
N PHE A 284 -23.62 -8.72 -9.58
CA PHE A 284 -24.54 -7.64 -9.89
C PHE A 284 -24.94 -7.66 -11.36
N THR A 285 -26.17 -7.20 -11.64
CA THR A 285 -26.61 -6.86 -12.99
C THR A 285 -26.34 -5.38 -13.27
N HIS A 286 -26.16 -5.01 -14.52
CA HIS A 286 -26.02 -3.62 -14.93
C HIS A 286 -27.34 -2.85 -14.67
N THR A 287 -28.45 -3.37 -15.19
CA THR A 287 -29.80 -2.81 -15.00
C THR A 287 -30.74 -3.89 -14.49
N LEU A 288 -31.91 -3.49 -13.95
CA LEU A 288 -32.92 -4.43 -13.47
C LEU A 288 -33.60 -5.20 -14.61
N ASP A 289 -33.64 -4.61 -15.80
CA ASP A 289 -34.28 -5.19 -16.99
C ASP A 289 -33.29 -5.98 -17.88
N SER A 290 -32.03 -6.15 -17.43
CA SER A 290 -31.02 -6.80 -18.27
C SER A 290 -31.31 -8.30 -18.40
N ALA A 291 -31.62 -8.76 -19.62
CA ALA A 291 -31.70 -10.18 -19.95
C ALA A 291 -30.32 -10.89 -19.91
N GLU A 292 -29.24 -10.10 -19.76
CA GLU A 292 -27.85 -10.58 -19.81
C GLU A 292 -27.38 -11.25 -18.51
N GLY A 293 -28.20 -11.21 -17.45
CA GLY A 293 -27.81 -11.75 -16.13
C GLY A 293 -26.72 -10.93 -15.45
N ASN A 294 -25.74 -11.60 -14.82
CA ASN A 294 -24.64 -10.94 -14.13
C ASN A 294 -23.71 -10.22 -15.11
N ASN A 295 -23.32 -9.01 -14.74
CA ASN A 295 -22.35 -8.20 -15.47
C ASN A 295 -21.08 -8.05 -14.64
N GLN A 296 -19.90 -8.36 -15.22
CA GLN A 296 -18.64 -8.34 -14.48
C GLN A 296 -18.27 -6.92 -14.02
N MET A 297 -18.45 -5.89 -14.85
CA MET A 297 -18.16 -4.50 -14.49
C MET A 297 -19.11 -4.02 -13.39
N ALA A 298 -20.40 -4.28 -13.52
CA ALA A 298 -21.37 -3.95 -12.46
C ALA A 298 -21.05 -4.68 -11.15
N THR A 299 -20.58 -5.93 -11.24
CA THR A 299 -20.19 -6.72 -10.07
C THR A 299 -18.95 -6.13 -9.39
N GLU A 300 -17.93 -5.75 -10.13
CA GLU A 300 -16.73 -5.12 -9.57
C GLU A 300 -17.06 -3.79 -8.88
N GLN A 301 -17.88 -2.95 -9.53
CA GLN A 301 -18.26 -1.65 -8.98
C GLN A 301 -19.22 -1.77 -7.80
N GLY A 302 -20.23 -2.62 -7.88
CA GLY A 302 -21.11 -2.90 -6.75
C GLY A 302 -20.35 -3.49 -5.56
N PHE A 303 -19.43 -4.40 -5.81
CA PHE A 303 -18.61 -5.00 -4.76
C PHE A 303 -17.70 -3.97 -4.07
N TYR A 304 -16.93 -3.15 -4.82
CA TYR A 304 -16.08 -2.18 -4.15
C TYR A 304 -16.88 -1.05 -3.48
N ALA A 305 -18.11 -0.75 -3.93
CA ALA A 305 -19.01 0.15 -3.21
C ALA A 305 -19.43 -0.46 -1.86
N LEU A 306 -19.77 -1.75 -1.80
CA LEU A 306 -20.04 -2.43 -0.51
C LEU A 306 -18.79 -2.41 0.40
N VAL A 307 -17.59 -2.54 -0.17
CA VAL A 307 -16.34 -2.40 0.59
C VAL A 307 -16.18 -0.98 1.12
N ALA A 308 -16.48 0.05 0.33
CA ALA A 308 -16.43 1.45 0.78
C ALA A 308 -17.40 1.71 1.93
N ILE A 309 -18.62 1.16 1.88
CA ILE A 309 -19.61 1.24 2.95
C ILE A 309 -19.10 0.57 4.22
N ASP A 310 -18.66 -0.72 4.14
CA ASP A 310 -18.13 -1.44 5.31
C ASP A 310 -16.97 -0.68 5.97
N ARG A 311 -16.09 -0.11 5.16
CA ARG A 311 -14.97 0.67 5.66
C ARG A 311 -15.39 1.95 6.36
N ALA A 312 -16.36 2.67 5.80
CA ALA A 312 -16.91 3.89 6.39
C ALA A 312 -17.65 3.61 7.70
N GLU A 313 -18.53 2.61 7.73
CA GLU A 313 -19.30 2.22 8.92
C GLU A 313 -18.42 1.72 10.07
N ASN A 314 -17.28 1.09 9.75
CA ASN A 314 -16.34 0.58 10.73
C ASN A 314 -15.16 1.53 11.05
N GLY A 315 -15.21 2.79 10.61
CA GLY A 315 -14.19 3.80 10.89
C GLY A 315 -12.80 3.44 10.36
N LYS A 316 -12.72 2.61 9.31
CA LYS A 316 -11.48 2.25 8.62
C LYS A 316 -11.09 3.37 7.64
N ASN A 317 -9.85 3.38 7.20
CA ASN A 317 -9.46 4.23 6.07
C ASN A 317 -10.36 3.94 4.86
N SER A 318 -10.71 4.96 4.08
CA SER A 318 -11.59 4.82 2.92
C SER A 318 -11.05 3.84 1.87
N LEU A 319 -11.84 3.56 0.85
CA LEU A 319 -11.47 2.63 -0.23
C LEU A 319 -10.11 3.01 -0.85
N TYR A 320 -9.90 4.30 -1.12
CA TYR A 320 -8.72 4.81 -1.81
C TYR A 320 -7.62 5.38 -0.89
N ARG A 321 -7.88 5.61 0.40
CA ARG A 321 -6.86 6.05 1.37
C ARG A 321 -6.19 4.84 2.01
N MET A 322 -5.05 4.42 1.46
CA MET A 322 -4.42 3.13 1.76
C MET A 322 -3.26 3.20 2.74
N GLY A 323 -3.22 4.23 3.59
CA GLY A 323 -2.22 4.34 4.67
C GLY A 323 -2.29 3.23 5.72
N ASP A 324 -3.36 2.44 5.73
CA ASP A 324 -3.58 1.26 6.56
C ASP A 324 -3.14 -0.07 5.90
N VAL A 325 -2.70 -0.02 4.64
CA VAL A 325 -2.21 -1.21 3.94
C VAL A 325 -0.81 -1.52 4.45
N THR A 326 -0.63 -2.73 4.96
CA THR A 326 0.70 -3.24 5.26
C THR A 326 1.42 -3.42 3.93
N LYS A 327 2.54 -2.72 3.75
CA LYS A 327 3.40 -2.96 2.59
C LYS A 327 3.73 -4.45 2.58
N ALA A 328 3.38 -5.12 1.50
CA ALA A 328 3.83 -6.48 1.29
C ALA A 328 5.36 -6.41 1.42
N THR A 329 5.91 -7.17 2.36
CA THR A 329 7.33 -7.45 2.27
C THR A 329 7.51 -8.02 0.88
N THR A 330 8.07 -7.23 -0.01
CA THR A 330 8.43 -7.73 -1.33
C THR A 330 9.30 -8.92 -1.03
N LYS A 331 8.77 -10.13 -1.31
CA LYS A 331 9.70 -11.23 -1.54
C LYS A 331 10.53 -10.70 -2.69
N PRO A 332 11.80 -10.36 -2.46
CA PRO A 332 12.56 -9.70 -3.49
C PRO A 332 12.46 -10.58 -4.72
N SER A 333 12.03 -10.03 -5.85
CA SER A 333 12.13 -10.70 -7.15
C SER A 333 13.61 -10.75 -7.47
N THR A 334 14.29 -11.66 -6.81
CA THR A 334 15.74 -11.77 -6.87
C THR A 334 16.12 -12.66 -8.03
N THR A 335 16.61 -12.07 -9.06
CA THR A 335 17.57 -12.69 -9.97
C THR A 335 18.95 -12.91 -9.30
N VAL A 336 19.04 -12.75 -7.98
CA VAL A 336 20.25 -13.03 -7.22
C VAL A 336 20.44 -14.54 -7.22
N LYS A 337 21.43 -15.01 -7.96
CA LYS A 337 21.81 -16.42 -8.00
C LYS A 337 22.11 -16.89 -6.59
N LYS A 338 21.48 -17.99 -6.17
CA LYS A 338 21.67 -18.57 -4.85
C LYS A 338 22.47 -19.86 -4.99
N GLY A 339 23.61 -19.89 -4.29
CA GLY A 339 24.34 -21.11 -4.00
C GLY A 339 23.87 -21.75 -2.70
N SER A 340 24.61 -22.76 -2.20
CA SER A 340 24.41 -23.25 -0.85
C SER A 340 24.95 -22.25 0.16
N ALA A 341 24.26 -22.08 1.30
CA ALA A 341 24.79 -21.34 2.42
C ALA A 341 26.07 -22.04 2.96
N ASP A 342 26.99 -21.24 3.52
CA ASP A 342 28.17 -21.79 4.22
C ASP A 342 27.73 -22.73 5.34
N ALA A 343 28.45 -23.82 5.54
CA ALA A 343 28.12 -24.84 6.54
C ALA A 343 28.09 -24.30 7.98
N SER A 344 28.73 -23.17 8.25
CA SER A 344 28.70 -22.50 9.55
C SER A 344 27.42 -21.71 9.81
N VAL A 345 26.61 -21.42 8.78
CA VAL A 345 25.37 -20.63 8.89
C VAL A 345 24.24 -21.52 9.39
N SER A 346 23.67 -21.19 10.56
CA SER A 346 22.54 -21.87 11.18
C SER A 346 21.61 -20.86 11.84
N VAL A 347 20.68 -20.28 11.06
CA VAL A 347 19.77 -19.25 11.56
C VAL A 347 18.95 -19.78 12.74
N PRO A 348 18.88 -19.06 13.87
CA PRO A 348 18.11 -19.52 15.03
C PRO A 348 16.62 -19.73 14.72
N ALA A 349 16.07 -20.85 15.21
CA ALA A 349 14.64 -21.10 15.16
C ALA A 349 13.87 -20.09 16.03
N VAL A 350 12.55 -20.01 15.82
CA VAL A 350 11.66 -19.22 16.69
C VAL A 350 11.60 -19.88 18.06
N THR A 351 12.11 -19.20 19.10
CA THR A 351 12.11 -19.68 20.50
C THR A 351 11.14 -18.92 21.38
N ALA A 352 10.74 -17.71 21.00
CA ALA A 352 9.84 -16.83 21.76
C ALA A 352 8.75 -16.24 20.84
N PRO A 353 7.77 -17.06 20.37
CA PRO A 353 6.72 -16.57 19.49
C PRO A 353 5.88 -15.48 20.18
N GLY A 354 5.47 -14.47 19.42
CA GLY A 354 4.69 -13.33 19.95
C GLY A 354 5.53 -12.25 20.66
N THR A 355 6.86 -12.34 20.66
CA THR A 355 7.71 -11.28 21.18
C THR A 355 7.45 -9.98 20.45
N THR A 356 7.07 -8.92 21.18
CA THR A 356 6.81 -7.58 20.66
C THR A 356 7.31 -6.52 21.64
N PHE A 357 7.29 -5.25 21.20
CA PHE A 357 7.69 -4.11 22.02
C PHE A 357 6.63 -3.02 21.95
N SER A 358 6.46 -2.31 23.07
CA SER A 358 5.40 -1.30 23.22
C SER A 358 5.51 -0.15 22.20
N ASP A 359 6.74 0.21 21.82
CA ASP A 359 7.07 1.32 20.92
C ASP A 359 7.14 0.95 19.44
N VAL A 360 6.84 -0.32 19.09
CA VAL A 360 6.78 -0.76 17.68
C VAL A 360 5.36 -1.09 17.19
N LYS A 361 4.35 -0.93 18.03
CA LYS A 361 2.96 -1.35 17.74
C LYS A 361 2.46 -0.86 16.36
N ASN A 362 2.75 0.38 16.01
CA ASN A 362 2.36 1.02 14.75
C ASN A 362 3.56 1.37 13.86
N HIS A 363 4.72 0.74 14.07
CA HIS A 363 5.93 1.03 13.34
C HIS A 363 5.99 0.24 12.03
N ALA A 364 6.44 0.89 10.93
CA ALA A 364 6.52 0.26 9.60
C ALA A 364 7.37 -1.04 9.59
N ASN A 365 8.44 -1.09 10.40
CA ASN A 365 9.34 -2.25 10.48
C ASN A 365 8.93 -3.27 11.58
N LYS A 366 7.71 -3.19 12.11
CA LYS A 366 7.23 -4.07 13.20
C LYS A 366 7.46 -5.55 12.87
N ALA A 367 7.04 -6.00 11.69
CA ALA A 367 7.14 -7.40 11.30
C ALA A 367 8.58 -7.93 11.32
N ALA A 368 9.52 -7.16 10.78
CA ALA A 368 10.95 -7.51 10.80
C ALA A 368 11.52 -7.56 12.23
N ILE A 369 11.18 -6.56 13.04
CA ILE A 369 11.62 -6.50 14.45
C ILE A 369 11.10 -7.71 15.23
N GLU A 370 9.81 -8.02 15.14
CA GLU A 370 9.21 -9.17 15.85
C GLU A 370 9.74 -10.51 15.34
N ALA A 371 9.94 -10.68 14.03
CA ALA A 371 10.51 -11.89 13.45
C ALA A 371 11.94 -12.17 13.93
N LEU A 372 12.77 -11.15 14.06
CA LEU A 372 14.13 -11.30 14.57
C LEU A 372 14.17 -11.43 16.10
N ALA A 373 13.31 -10.72 16.82
CA ALA A 373 13.21 -10.80 18.26
C ALA A 373 12.73 -12.19 18.74
N SER A 374 11.74 -12.76 18.04
CA SER A 374 11.23 -14.11 18.34
C SER A 374 12.29 -15.22 18.19
N ARG A 375 13.39 -14.92 17.47
CA ARG A 375 14.55 -15.81 17.30
C ARG A 375 15.73 -15.46 18.21
N GLY A 376 15.60 -14.46 19.08
CA GLY A 376 16.69 -13.98 19.93
C GLY A 376 17.83 -13.29 19.17
N ILE A 377 17.62 -12.93 17.91
CA ILE A 377 18.63 -12.24 17.08
C ILE A 377 18.81 -10.79 17.55
N ILE A 378 17.69 -10.09 17.80
CA ILE A 378 17.67 -8.74 18.37
C ILE A 378 16.97 -8.73 19.73
N ASN A 379 17.35 -7.78 20.57
CA ASN A 379 16.77 -7.62 21.89
C ASN A 379 16.23 -6.19 22.06
N GLY A 380 15.26 -6.02 22.98
CA GLY A 380 14.83 -4.72 23.46
C GLY A 380 15.93 -3.98 24.22
N MET A 381 15.68 -2.71 24.49
CA MET A 381 16.57 -1.80 25.23
C MET A 381 16.16 -1.66 26.72
N GLY A 382 15.30 -2.55 27.20
CA GLY A 382 14.71 -2.51 28.54
C GLY A 382 13.29 -1.94 28.58
N GLN A 383 12.60 -2.16 29.70
CA GLN A 383 11.22 -1.69 29.93
C GLN A 383 10.21 -2.04 28.82
N GLY A 384 10.43 -3.14 28.10
CA GLY A 384 9.54 -3.56 27.01
C GLY A 384 9.61 -2.69 25.75
N THR A 385 10.68 -1.92 25.56
CA THR A 385 10.89 -1.04 24.39
C THR A 385 12.00 -1.55 23.49
N PHE A 386 11.90 -1.27 22.18
CA PHE A 386 12.93 -1.55 21.18
C PHE A 386 13.77 -0.34 20.81
N MET A 387 13.23 0.87 20.97
CA MET A 387 13.81 2.14 20.53
C MET A 387 14.13 2.14 19.01
N PRO A 388 13.14 2.00 18.13
CA PRO A 388 13.35 1.78 16.68
C PRO A 388 14.15 2.90 16.02
N ASN A 389 13.98 4.13 16.45
CA ASN A 389 14.62 5.33 15.88
C ASN A 389 15.98 5.68 16.52
N LYS A 390 16.49 4.86 17.43
CA LYS A 390 17.84 5.04 17.98
C LYS A 390 18.89 4.56 17.00
N THR A 391 20.01 5.24 16.91
CA THR A 391 21.19 4.77 16.16
C THR A 391 21.86 3.58 16.85
N MET A 392 22.68 2.84 16.13
CA MET A 392 23.36 1.64 16.60
C MET A 392 24.88 1.79 16.51
N THR A 393 25.60 1.20 17.45
CA THR A 393 27.06 1.13 17.38
C THR A 393 27.53 0.00 16.44
N ARG A 394 28.78 0.10 15.99
CA ARG A 394 29.41 -0.95 15.15
C ARG A 394 29.49 -2.28 15.89
N ALA A 395 29.72 -2.27 17.20
CA ALA A 395 29.74 -3.47 18.04
C ALA A 395 28.35 -4.14 18.15
N GLU A 396 27.32 -3.34 18.37
CA GLU A 396 25.93 -3.85 18.42
C GLU A 396 25.55 -4.49 17.08
N PHE A 397 25.91 -3.87 15.96
CA PHE A 397 25.64 -4.41 14.64
C PHE A 397 26.39 -5.74 14.39
N ALA A 398 27.70 -5.80 14.71
CA ALA A 398 28.49 -7.05 14.59
C ALA A 398 27.85 -8.19 15.42
N ALA A 399 27.36 -7.89 16.61
CA ALA A 399 26.70 -8.90 17.44
C ALA A 399 25.37 -9.38 16.84
N ILE A 400 24.58 -8.48 16.28
CA ILE A 400 23.27 -8.82 15.69
C ILE A 400 23.46 -9.67 14.43
N VAL A 401 24.39 -9.30 13.53
CA VAL A 401 24.63 -10.08 12.31
C VAL A 401 25.22 -11.46 12.62
N THR A 402 26.11 -11.57 13.60
CA THR A 402 26.67 -12.86 14.06
C THR A 402 25.57 -13.76 14.60
N ARG A 403 24.66 -13.22 15.43
CA ARG A 403 23.48 -13.96 15.93
C ARG A 403 22.50 -14.33 14.83
N ALA A 404 22.28 -13.43 13.87
CA ALA A 404 21.38 -13.69 12.74
C ALA A 404 21.81 -14.90 11.91
N LEU A 405 23.11 -15.12 11.78
CA LEU A 405 23.68 -16.27 11.07
C LEU A 405 23.91 -17.50 11.99
N GLY A 406 23.63 -17.40 13.30
CA GLY A 406 23.84 -18.47 14.26
C GLY A 406 25.31 -18.82 14.48
N LEU A 407 26.22 -17.89 14.20
CA LEU A 407 27.65 -18.12 14.34
C LEU A 407 28.08 -18.07 15.82
N THR A 408 28.93 -19.02 16.23
CA THR A 408 29.42 -19.07 17.61
C THR A 408 30.41 -17.95 17.89
N ALA A 409 30.13 -17.13 18.89
CA ALA A 409 30.99 -16.01 19.28
C ALA A 409 32.34 -16.49 19.82
N LYS A 410 33.47 -16.03 19.21
CA LYS A 410 34.83 -16.35 19.59
C LYS A 410 35.71 -15.13 19.46
N ASP A 411 36.37 -14.73 20.55
CA ASP A 411 37.33 -13.64 20.54
C ASP A 411 38.64 -14.06 19.81
N THR A 412 38.99 -13.30 18.79
CA THR A 412 40.16 -13.52 17.95
C THR A 412 41.30 -12.54 18.20
N LYS A 413 41.05 -11.52 19.07
CA LYS A 413 42.03 -10.48 19.45
C LYS A 413 42.64 -9.72 18.27
N VAL A 414 41.90 -9.56 17.17
CA VAL A 414 42.39 -8.95 15.93
C VAL A 414 42.52 -7.43 16.03
N PHE A 415 41.64 -6.79 16.82
CA PHE A 415 41.60 -5.34 16.91
C PHE A 415 42.09 -4.83 18.25
N SER A 416 43.01 -3.85 18.22
CA SER A 416 43.64 -3.29 19.43
C SER A 416 42.69 -2.52 20.35
N ASP A 417 41.59 -2.03 19.82
CA ASP A 417 40.54 -1.29 20.53
C ASP A 417 39.31 -2.15 20.94
N VAL A 418 39.47 -3.50 20.85
CA VAL A 418 38.45 -4.48 21.26
C VAL A 418 38.99 -5.33 22.40
N PRO A 419 38.92 -4.88 23.67
CA PRO A 419 39.38 -5.65 24.81
C PRO A 419 38.56 -6.93 25.00
N SER A 420 39.23 -8.06 25.31
CA SER A 420 38.58 -9.36 25.55
C SER A 420 37.57 -9.37 26.69
N SER A 421 37.64 -8.40 27.61
CA SER A 421 36.67 -8.23 28.71
C SER A 421 35.34 -7.63 28.27
N LYS A 422 35.24 -7.12 27.06
CA LYS A 422 34.00 -6.50 26.56
C LYS A 422 33.05 -7.56 26.00
N TRP A 423 31.76 -7.36 26.24
CA TRP A 423 30.68 -8.28 25.81
C TRP A 423 30.66 -8.55 24.31
N TYR A 424 31.12 -7.61 23.52
CA TYR A 424 31.12 -7.68 22.06
C TYR A 424 32.38 -8.34 21.46
N ALA A 425 33.43 -8.60 22.26
CA ALA A 425 34.70 -9.08 21.75
C ALA A 425 34.58 -10.38 20.91
N GLY A 426 33.84 -11.34 21.42
CA GLY A 426 33.58 -12.60 20.70
C GLY A 426 32.79 -12.42 19.42
N TYR A 427 31.80 -11.56 19.41
CA TYR A 427 30.99 -11.27 18.22
C TYR A 427 31.80 -10.60 17.12
N ILE A 428 32.60 -9.58 17.49
CA ILE A 428 33.48 -8.87 16.55
C ILE A 428 34.55 -9.84 16.01
N GLY A 429 35.16 -10.67 16.86
CA GLY A 429 36.13 -11.67 16.46
C GLY A 429 35.56 -12.66 15.46
N THR A 430 34.38 -13.21 15.73
CA THR A 430 33.71 -14.12 14.80
C THR A 430 33.31 -13.43 13.51
N ALA A 431 32.67 -12.26 13.56
CA ALA A 431 32.26 -11.52 12.37
C ALA A 431 33.49 -11.17 11.47
N ASN A 432 34.65 -10.87 12.06
CA ASN A 432 35.87 -10.64 11.32
C ASN A 432 36.43 -11.93 10.69
N SER A 433 36.54 -13.02 11.46
CA SER A 433 37.05 -14.30 10.94
C SER A 433 36.16 -14.90 9.85
N SER A 434 34.87 -14.59 9.86
CA SER A 434 33.90 -14.96 8.83
C SER A 434 33.86 -13.96 7.64
N GLY A 435 34.71 -12.95 7.64
CA GLY A 435 34.82 -11.97 6.56
C GLY A 435 33.64 -10.97 6.49
N ILE A 436 32.76 -10.92 7.51
CA ILE A 436 31.61 -10.02 7.55
C ILE A 436 32.03 -8.58 7.84
N VAL A 437 32.91 -8.39 8.83
CA VAL A 437 33.37 -7.07 9.25
C VAL A 437 34.85 -6.87 9.00
N ASN A 438 35.21 -5.65 8.63
CA ASN A 438 36.56 -5.17 8.54
C ASN A 438 36.78 -4.05 9.57
N GLY A 439 38.06 -3.81 9.94
CA GLY A 439 38.40 -2.66 10.76
C GLY A 439 38.29 -1.33 10.01
N VAL A 440 38.48 -0.26 10.76
CA VAL A 440 38.51 1.14 10.25
C VAL A 440 39.92 1.61 9.89
N GLY A 441 40.88 0.71 9.87
CA GLY A 441 42.28 0.98 9.64
C GLY A 441 43.11 0.95 10.94
N ASN A 442 44.44 0.91 10.81
CA ASN A 442 45.42 0.93 11.92
C ASN A 442 45.14 -0.15 13.01
N GLY A 443 44.65 -1.31 12.62
CA GLY A 443 44.31 -2.41 13.54
C GLY A 443 43.19 -2.11 14.51
N LYS A 444 42.29 -1.18 14.18
CA LYS A 444 41.12 -0.77 15.00
C LYS A 444 39.81 -1.14 14.32
N PHE A 445 38.79 -1.41 15.16
CA PHE A 445 37.40 -1.67 14.76
C PHE A 445 36.47 -0.50 14.98
N ASN A 446 36.75 0.35 15.97
CA ASN A 446 35.89 1.43 16.47
C ASN A 446 34.53 0.92 17.00
N PRO A 447 34.51 0.04 18.03
CA PRO A 447 33.32 -0.67 18.48
C PRO A 447 32.18 0.23 18.96
N GLU A 448 32.50 1.34 19.61
CA GLU A 448 31.54 2.30 20.16
C GLU A 448 31.11 3.37 19.13
N GLY A 449 31.75 3.43 17.98
CA GLY A 449 31.40 4.34 16.90
C GLY A 449 30.03 3.98 16.29
N THR A 450 29.25 4.98 15.92
CA THR A 450 27.97 4.79 15.25
C THR A 450 28.21 4.26 13.84
N ILE A 451 27.45 3.22 13.46
CA ILE A 451 27.54 2.65 12.10
C ILE A 451 26.73 3.49 11.10
N THR A 452 27.30 3.72 9.93
CA THR A 452 26.66 4.42 8.83
C THR A 452 25.90 3.46 7.90
N ARG A 453 24.96 4.00 7.10
CA ARG A 453 24.16 3.20 6.16
C ARG A 453 25.04 2.42 5.15
N GLN A 454 26.08 3.07 4.59
CA GLN A 454 27.01 2.39 3.67
C GLN A 454 27.86 1.31 4.34
N GLU A 455 28.26 1.48 5.59
CA GLU A 455 28.97 0.45 6.35
C GLU A 455 28.08 -0.74 6.66
N ALA A 456 26.83 -0.49 7.06
CA ALA A 456 25.83 -1.53 7.27
C ALA A 456 25.57 -2.33 5.99
N ALA A 457 25.40 -1.66 4.84
CA ALA A 457 25.23 -2.32 3.55
C ALA A 457 26.41 -3.20 3.18
N ALA A 458 27.64 -2.74 3.40
CA ALA A 458 28.83 -3.54 3.13
C ALA A 458 28.92 -4.79 4.02
N MET A 459 28.56 -4.68 5.29
CA MET A 459 28.55 -5.83 6.21
C MET A 459 27.42 -6.82 5.88
N VAL A 460 26.22 -6.31 5.54
CA VAL A 460 25.08 -7.15 5.13
C VAL A 460 25.37 -7.87 3.81
N ALA A 461 25.97 -7.20 2.81
CA ALA A 461 26.35 -7.85 1.56
C ALA A 461 27.33 -9.02 1.78
N ARG A 462 28.32 -8.83 2.67
CA ARG A 462 29.27 -9.91 3.02
C ARG A 462 28.57 -11.05 3.78
N ALA A 463 27.64 -10.73 4.69
CA ALA A 463 26.81 -11.73 5.36
C ALA A 463 25.92 -12.48 4.36
N ALA A 464 25.34 -11.80 3.39
CA ALA A 464 24.53 -12.37 2.31
C ALA A 464 25.33 -13.38 1.46
N LYS A 465 26.61 -13.11 1.22
CA LYS A 465 27.51 -14.05 0.53
C LYS A 465 27.66 -15.35 1.32
N LEU A 466 27.79 -15.31 2.64
CA LEU A 466 27.81 -16.51 3.49
C LEU A 466 26.47 -17.26 3.44
N CYS A 467 25.37 -16.55 3.23
CA CYS A 467 24.05 -17.14 3.02
C CYS A 467 23.85 -17.75 1.63
N GLY A 468 24.89 -17.78 0.78
CA GLY A 468 24.85 -18.35 -0.57
C GLY A 468 24.32 -17.41 -1.65
N LEU A 469 24.17 -16.11 -1.38
CA LEU A 469 23.75 -15.15 -2.38
C LEU A 469 24.94 -14.70 -3.25
N ASP A 470 24.72 -14.54 -4.54
CA ASP A 470 25.69 -13.89 -5.43
C ASP A 470 25.62 -12.38 -5.23
N THR A 471 26.63 -11.84 -4.57
CA THR A 471 26.71 -10.41 -4.23
C THR A 471 27.52 -9.60 -5.24
N THR A 472 27.96 -10.22 -6.35
CA THR A 472 28.79 -9.56 -7.36
C THR A 472 27.94 -8.70 -8.29
N MET A 473 28.40 -7.49 -8.53
CA MET A 473 27.80 -6.57 -9.49
C MET A 473 28.90 -5.93 -10.33
N ASP A 474 28.73 -5.97 -11.65
CA ASP A 474 29.65 -5.25 -12.52
C ASP A 474 29.50 -3.72 -12.37
N ALA A 475 30.48 -2.96 -12.87
CA ALA A 475 30.53 -1.51 -12.72
C ALA A 475 29.33 -0.80 -13.40
N VAL A 476 28.79 -1.37 -14.48
CA VAL A 476 27.63 -0.80 -15.20
C VAL A 476 26.36 -1.04 -14.41
N ALA A 477 26.13 -2.27 -13.94
CA ALA A 477 24.99 -2.62 -13.09
C ALA A 477 25.00 -1.83 -11.77
N THR A 478 26.17 -1.72 -11.13
CA THR A 478 26.37 -0.90 -9.92
C THR A 478 25.98 0.56 -10.15
N ARG A 479 26.52 1.18 -11.21
CA ARG A 479 26.20 2.56 -11.55
C ARG A 479 24.72 2.74 -11.86
N ASN A 480 24.13 1.88 -12.69
CA ASN A 480 22.73 1.99 -13.10
C ASN A 480 21.77 1.83 -11.90
N MET A 481 22.10 0.93 -10.96
CA MET A 481 21.34 0.77 -9.73
C MET A 481 21.40 2.02 -8.85
N LEU A 482 22.58 2.60 -8.66
CA LEU A 482 22.74 3.72 -7.75
C LEU A 482 22.36 5.07 -8.37
N ALA A 483 22.42 5.24 -9.69
CA ALA A 483 22.15 6.49 -10.38
C ALA A 483 20.70 6.99 -10.25
N GLN A 484 19.78 6.14 -9.81
CA GLN A 484 18.41 6.53 -9.49
C GLN A 484 18.31 7.42 -8.24
N PHE A 485 19.33 7.43 -7.37
CA PHE A 485 19.35 8.23 -6.15
C PHE A 485 20.09 9.55 -6.37
N GLY A 486 19.52 10.64 -5.85
CA GLY A 486 20.06 12.00 -6.07
C GLY A 486 21.48 12.21 -5.53
N ASP A 487 21.84 11.48 -4.48
CA ASP A 487 23.12 11.60 -3.77
C ASP A 487 24.10 10.41 -4.01
N TYR A 488 23.87 9.59 -5.03
CA TYR A 488 24.65 8.35 -5.23
C TYR A 488 26.16 8.57 -5.31
N ARG A 489 26.61 9.75 -5.76
CA ARG A 489 28.03 10.11 -5.83
C ARG A 489 28.67 10.38 -4.47
N SER A 490 27.87 10.54 -3.40
CA SER A 490 28.38 10.72 -2.03
C SER A 490 28.74 9.39 -1.36
N ALA A 491 28.37 8.25 -1.96
CA ALA A 491 28.78 6.93 -1.49
C ALA A 491 30.27 6.70 -1.69
N ALA A 492 30.93 6.17 -0.68
CA ALA A 492 32.34 5.81 -0.78
C ALA A 492 32.54 4.68 -1.82
N SER A 493 33.61 4.76 -2.62
CA SER A 493 33.87 3.81 -3.70
C SER A 493 33.89 2.35 -3.25
N TRP A 494 34.38 2.07 -2.03
CA TRP A 494 34.41 0.73 -1.44
C TRP A 494 33.02 0.19 -1.07
N ALA A 495 32.00 1.05 -0.97
CA ALA A 495 30.64 0.69 -0.56
C ALA A 495 29.66 0.61 -1.73
N THR A 496 30.00 1.15 -2.91
CA THR A 496 29.07 1.27 -4.04
C THR A 496 28.51 -0.07 -4.50
N GLU A 497 29.36 -1.08 -4.69
CA GLU A 497 28.92 -2.42 -5.10
C GLU A 497 27.98 -3.05 -4.06
N SER A 498 28.33 -2.95 -2.77
CA SER A 498 27.50 -3.49 -1.67
C SER A 498 26.16 -2.77 -1.55
N LEU A 499 26.13 -1.44 -1.71
CA LEU A 499 24.90 -0.66 -1.74
C LEU A 499 24.04 -1.08 -2.92
N ALA A 500 24.63 -1.15 -4.12
CA ALA A 500 23.92 -1.56 -5.33
C ALA A 500 23.32 -2.97 -5.20
N PHE A 501 24.10 -3.91 -4.67
CA PHE A 501 23.63 -5.26 -4.36
C PHE A 501 22.45 -5.23 -3.37
N CYS A 502 22.57 -4.52 -2.24
CA CYS A 502 21.51 -4.46 -1.24
C CYS A 502 20.21 -3.86 -1.79
N TYR A 503 20.30 -2.86 -2.65
CA TYR A 503 19.13 -2.30 -3.35
C TYR A 503 18.58 -3.29 -4.40
N SER A 504 19.44 -3.87 -5.23
CA SER A 504 19.03 -4.82 -6.26
C SER A 504 18.38 -6.08 -5.70
N ALA A 505 18.90 -6.56 -4.57
CA ALA A 505 18.36 -7.72 -3.86
C ALA A 505 17.13 -7.41 -2.99
N GLY A 506 16.66 -6.15 -2.93
CA GLY A 506 15.56 -5.74 -2.06
C GLY A 506 15.86 -5.82 -0.56
N ILE A 507 17.14 -5.88 -0.20
CA ILE A 507 17.60 -5.82 1.18
C ILE A 507 17.45 -4.40 1.74
N LEU A 508 17.74 -3.39 0.91
CA LEU A 508 17.43 -1.98 1.14
C LEU A 508 16.21 -1.56 0.31
N ASP A 509 15.37 -0.70 0.88
CA ASP A 509 14.21 -0.13 0.22
C ASP A 509 14.65 0.95 -0.76
N GLN A 510 14.18 0.86 -2.01
CA GLN A 510 14.48 1.81 -3.10
C GLN A 510 13.51 3.01 -3.12
N SER A 511 12.58 3.12 -2.19
CA SER A 511 11.56 4.18 -2.18
C SER A 511 12.09 5.56 -1.78
N ASP A 512 13.28 5.62 -1.16
CA ASP A 512 13.95 6.87 -0.80
C ASP A 512 14.54 7.57 -2.04
N LEU A 513 14.50 8.90 -2.07
CA LEU A 513 15.14 9.70 -3.13
C LEU A 513 16.67 9.75 -3.02
N ASN A 514 17.21 9.45 -1.84
CA ASN A 514 18.61 9.55 -1.50
C ASN A 514 19.08 8.32 -0.72
N ILE A 515 20.31 7.89 -0.98
CA ILE A 515 20.97 6.81 -0.24
C ILE A 515 21.30 7.25 1.19
N GLN A 516 21.73 8.50 1.37
CA GLN A 516 22.28 9.04 2.62
C GLN A 516 23.41 8.15 3.20
N PRO A 517 24.47 7.82 2.42
CA PRO A 517 25.40 6.72 2.73
C PRO A 517 26.17 6.93 4.03
N THR A 518 26.45 8.16 4.40
CA THR A 518 27.19 8.53 5.62
C THR A 518 26.31 8.78 6.84
N LYS A 519 24.97 8.76 6.66
CA LYS A 519 24.04 8.92 7.78
C LYS A 519 24.10 7.70 8.70
N ALA A 520 24.06 7.95 10.01
CA ALA A 520 23.91 6.89 10.99
C ALA A 520 22.61 6.12 10.77
N ILE A 521 22.72 4.79 10.67
CA ILE A 521 21.57 3.93 10.44
C ILE A 521 20.82 3.67 11.74
N LEU A 522 19.50 3.53 11.65
CA LEU A 522 18.61 3.31 12.79
C LEU A 522 18.44 1.82 13.10
N ARG A 523 18.11 1.50 14.33
CA ARG A 523 17.85 0.11 14.79
C ARG A 523 16.76 -0.58 13.98
N CYS A 524 15.69 0.14 13.62
CA CYS A 524 14.61 -0.40 12.79
C CYS A 524 15.05 -0.69 11.35
N GLU A 525 15.90 0.16 10.77
CA GLU A 525 16.45 -0.04 9.43
C GLU A 525 17.37 -1.27 9.39
N ILE A 526 18.20 -1.47 10.40
CA ILE A 526 19.06 -2.66 10.53
C ILE A 526 18.22 -3.93 10.69
N ALA A 527 17.19 -3.91 11.52
CA ALA A 527 16.28 -5.05 11.66
C ALA A 527 15.64 -5.41 10.31
N GLN A 528 15.20 -4.41 9.54
CA GLN A 528 14.61 -4.63 8.23
C GLN A 528 15.62 -5.20 7.24
N MET A 529 16.83 -4.65 7.18
CA MET A 529 17.90 -5.15 6.28
C MET A 529 18.24 -6.62 6.56
N LEU A 530 18.43 -6.99 7.82
CA LEU A 530 18.78 -8.36 8.18
C LEU A 530 17.61 -9.33 7.93
N TYR A 531 16.38 -8.91 8.25
CA TYR A 531 15.19 -9.69 7.93
C TYR A 531 15.08 -9.94 6.43
N ASN A 532 15.18 -8.89 5.62
CA ASN A 532 15.13 -8.99 4.15
C ASN A 532 16.23 -9.91 3.62
N MET A 533 17.46 -9.77 4.11
CA MET A 533 18.60 -10.63 3.73
C MET A 533 18.30 -12.12 3.99
N LEU A 534 17.77 -12.44 5.17
CA LEU A 534 17.44 -13.83 5.53
C LEU A 534 16.27 -14.38 4.71
N VAL A 535 15.27 -13.54 4.38
CA VAL A 535 14.16 -13.90 3.48
C VAL A 535 14.66 -14.15 2.06
N VAL A 536 15.52 -13.27 1.51
CA VAL A 536 16.12 -13.43 0.18
C VAL A 536 16.95 -14.71 0.11
N ALA A 537 17.66 -15.01 1.18
CA ALA A 537 18.45 -16.24 1.30
C ALA A 537 17.59 -17.48 1.61
N GLU A 538 16.26 -17.36 1.75
CA GLU A 538 15.32 -18.43 2.09
C GLU A 538 15.71 -19.18 3.39
N LEU A 539 16.21 -18.45 4.37
CA LEU A 539 16.65 -18.99 5.66
C LEU A 539 15.61 -18.76 6.77
N ILE A 540 14.58 -17.92 6.52
CA ILE A 540 13.43 -17.71 7.40
C ILE A 540 12.15 -17.53 6.60
#